data_738e391297bcdb306aac74dcf0edaa83
#
_entry.id   738e391297bcdb306aac74dcf0edaa83
#
_cell.length_a   1.000
_cell.length_b   1.000
_cell.length_c   1.000
_cell.angle_alpha   90.00
_cell.angle_beta   90.00
_cell.angle_gamma   90.00
#
_symmetry.space_group_name_H-M   'P 1'
#
loop_
_entity.id
_entity.type
_entity.pdbx_description
1 polymer ?
#
loop_
_entity_poly.entity_id
_entity_poly.type
_entity_poly.pdbx_seq_one_letter_code
_entity_poly.pdbx_strand_id
1 'polypeptide(L)'
;MKLYFVRHGKTEWNLEGRLQGAKGDSPLLEESIEQVRELGRYLSDTHFDLVFSSDLPRAKKTTELIIESQKNKVEVTYTKALREWNLGKLEGQKISLVQSIYPQEMHAFRNNLAKFRAKDFHAESVYSTTQRVAQLIKTLKDSDAKNVLLVGHGANLTASIRSLLGFEPGLLRQAGGLDNASVTILETEDCEHFTLKRWNDTSYMDKENKIC
;
A
#
# COMPACT_ATOMS: atom_id res chain seq x y z
N MET A 1 -14.04 -1.91 -13.94
CA MET A 1 -13.35 -2.59 -12.83
C MET A 1 -13.00 -1.59 -11.74
N LYS A 2 -13.20 -1.93 -10.45
CA LYS A 2 -12.74 -1.15 -9.31
C LYS A 2 -11.57 -1.84 -8.63
N LEU A 3 -10.51 -1.10 -8.36
CA LEU A 3 -9.29 -1.56 -7.70
C LEU A 3 -9.24 -0.97 -6.30
N TYR A 4 -9.28 -1.83 -5.29
CA TYR A 4 -9.24 -1.47 -3.87
C TYR A 4 -7.83 -1.69 -3.34
N PHE A 5 -7.07 -0.64 -3.19
CA PHE A 5 -5.72 -0.69 -2.63
C PHE A 5 -5.77 -0.49 -1.12
N VAL A 6 -5.24 -1.45 -0.39
CA VAL A 6 -5.16 -1.39 1.08
C VAL A 6 -3.71 -1.43 1.54
N ARG A 7 -3.32 -0.46 2.35
CA ARG A 7 -2.04 -0.52 3.07
C ARG A 7 -2.18 -1.45 4.28
N HIS A 8 -1.20 -2.32 4.53
CA HIS A 8 -1.17 -3.20 5.69
C HIS A 8 -1.40 -2.45 7.02
N GLY A 9 -1.90 -3.14 8.04
CA GLY A 9 -2.08 -2.63 9.39
C GLY A 9 -0.77 -2.12 10.01
N LYS A 10 -0.87 -1.30 11.06
CA LYS A 10 0.28 -0.71 11.75
C LYS A 10 1.09 -1.81 12.45
N THR A 11 2.41 -1.76 12.29
CA THR A 11 3.36 -2.72 12.86
C THR A 11 4.21 -2.08 13.95
N GLU A 12 4.93 -2.91 14.72
CA GLU A 12 5.91 -2.44 15.72
C GLU A 12 6.94 -1.49 15.10
N TRP A 13 7.50 -1.80 13.92
CA TRP A 13 8.47 -0.92 13.25
C TRP A 13 7.84 0.38 12.74
N ASN A 14 6.55 0.40 12.44
CA ASN A 14 5.86 1.66 12.18
C ASN A 14 5.79 2.53 13.44
N LEU A 15 5.50 1.91 14.61
CA LEU A 15 5.48 2.60 15.90
C LEU A 15 6.87 3.13 16.28
N GLU A 16 7.92 2.34 16.06
CA GLU A 16 9.31 2.72 16.31
C GLU A 16 9.86 3.75 15.31
N GLY A 17 9.13 4.05 14.22
CA GLY A 17 9.61 4.92 13.17
C GLY A 17 10.78 4.33 12.37
N ARG A 18 10.72 3.03 12.05
CA ARG A 18 11.71 2.34 11.21
C ARG A 18 11.24 2.17 9.78
N LEU A 19 12.19 2.21 8.86
CA LEU A 19 12.00 1.87 7.45
C LEU A 19 12.00 0.34 7.30
N GLN A 20 10.86 -0.26 6.93
CA GLN A 20 10.78 -1.73 6.80
C GLN A 20 11.30 -2.22 5.45
N GLY A 21 10.87 -1.58 4.35
CA GLY A 21 11.23 -1.96 3.01
C GLY A 21 10.71 -3.34 2.58
N ALA A 22 11.38 -3.94 1.59
CA ALA A 22 10.99 -5.20 0.97
C ALA A 22 11.53 -6.45 1.68
N LYS A 23 12.51 -6.31 2.57
CA LYS A 23 13.17 -7.41 3.29
C LYS A 23 12.90 -7.38 4.78
N GLY A 24 12.72 -6.18 5.37
CA GLY A 24 12.36 -6.03 6.78
C GLY A 24 10.89 -6.33 7.03
N ASP A 25 10.60 -6.90 8.20
CA ASP A 25 9.24 -7.17 8.66
C ASP A 25 9.15 -7.03 10.18
N SER A 26 7.97 -6.72 10.67
CA SER A 26 7.61 -6.75 12.09
C SER A 26 6.12 -7.05 12.25
N PRO A 27 5.69 -7.63 13.38
CA PRO A 27 4.30 -8.01 13.57
C PRO A 27 3.38 -6.78 13.59
N LEU A 28 2.10 -7.01 13.28
CA LEU A 28 1.05 -6.02 13.49
C LEU A 28 0.88 -5.77 14.98
N LEU A 29 0.61 -4.51 15.35
CA LEU A 29 0.18 -4.16 16.71
C LEU A 29 -1.21 -4.76 16.99
N GLU A 30 -1.47 -5.11 18.26
CA GLU A 30 -2.76 -5.71 18.66
C GLU A 30 -3.93 -4.77 18.32
N GLU A 31 -3.79 -3.48 18.62
CA GLU A 31 -4.78 -2.45 18.25
C GLU A 31 -5.04 -2.40 16.73
N SER A 32 -4.00 -2.63 15.94
CA SER A 32 -4.12 -2.60 14.48
C SER A 32 -4.78 -3.85 13.91
N ILE A 33 -4.66 -4.99 14.59
CA ILE A 33 -5.39 -6.21 14.22
C ILE A 33 -6.89 -5.94 14.26
N GLU A 34 -7.38 -5.28 15.33
CA GLU A 34 -8.80 -4.93 15.44
C GLU A 34 -9.22 -3.90 14.39
N GLN A 35 -8.41 -2.86 14.16
CA GLN A 35 -8.65 -1.88 13.08
C GLN A 35 -8.77 -2.56 11.71
N VAL A 36 -7.94 -3.56 11.42
CA VAL A 36 -8.01 -4.30 10.15
C VAL A 36 -9.27 -5.18 10.08
N ARG A 37 -9.73 -5.75 11.20
CA ARG A 37 -11.02 -6.45 11.25
C ARG A 37 -12.19 -5.50 10.97
N GLU A 38 -12.15 -4.27 11.54
CA GLU A 38 -13.14 -3.22 11.22
C GLU A 38 -13.12 -2.88 9.73
N LEU A 39 -11.93 -2.76 9.11
CA LEU A 39 -11.83 -2.61 7.66
C LEU A 39 -12.47 -3.78 6.92
N GLY A 40 -12.25 -5.01 7.38
CA GLY A 40 -12.89 -6.20 6.82
C GLY A 40 -14.42 -6.10 6.89
N ARG A 41 -14.98 -5.70 8.04
CA ARG A 41 -16.44 -5.45 8.20
C ARG A 41 -16.93 -4.33 7.28
N TYR A 42 -16.18 -3.24 7.17
CA TYR A 42 -16.50 -2.12 6.29
C TYR A 42 -16.56 -2.53 4.81
N LEU A 43 -15.71 -3.45 4.39
CA LEU A 43 -15.64 -3.97 3.03
C LEU A 43 -16.52 -5.22 2.79
N SER A 44 -17.21 -5.73 3.81
CA SER A 44 -17.93 -7.03 3.75
C SER A 44 -19.07 -7.09 2.72
N ASP A 45 -19.65 -5.94 2.36
CA ASP A 45 -20.68 -5.85 1.32
C ASP A 45 -20.11 -5.74 -0.11
N THR A 46 -18.78 -5.57 -0.23
CA THR A 46 -18.11 -5.57 -1.52
C THR A 46 -17.73 -7.01 -1.90
N HIS A 47 -18.33 -7.54 -2.96
CA HIS A 47 -17.89 -8.82 -3.51
C HIS A 47 -16.56 -8.62 -4.25
N PHE A 48 -15.48 -9.22 -3.75
CA PHE A 48 -14.19 -9.25 -4.45
C PHE A 48 -14.09 -10.47 -5.36
N ASP A 49 -13.87 -10.25 -6.64
CA ASP A 49 -13.69 -11.31 -7.64
C ASP A 49 -12.25 -11.85 -7.58
N LEU A 50 -11.30 -10.99 -7.31
CA LEU A 50 -9.87 -11.31 -7.20
C LEU A 50 -9.26 -10.62 -5.98
N VAL A 51 -8.35 -11.32 -5.30
CA VAL A 51 -7.57 -10.77 -4.18
C VAL A 51 -6.09 -11.02 -4.40
N PHE A 52 -5.32 -9.95 -4.48
CA PHE A 52 -3.86 -9.98 -4.52
C PHE A 52 -3.29 -9.39 -3.23
N SER A 53 -2.27 -10.03 -2.70
CA SER A 53 -1.55 -9.53 -1.53
C SER A 53 -0.04 -9.57 -1.76
N SER A 54 0.66 -8.60 -1.19
CA SER A 54 2.09 -8.75 -0.98
C SER A 54 2.37 -10.04 -0.20
N ASP A 55 3.44 -10.72 -0.55
CA ASP A 55 3.89 -11.94 0.13
C ASP A 55 4.67 -11.68 1.43
N LEU A 56 4.77 -10.41 1.89
CA LEU A 56 5.36 -10.07 3.18
C LEU A 56 4.38 -10.35 4.34
N PRO A 57 4.85 -10.87 5.49
CA PRO A 57 3.99 -11.34 6.58
C PRO A 57 2.95 -10.33 7.05
N ARG A 58 3.32 -9.06 7.24
CA ARG A 58 2.39 -7.99 7.66
C ARG A 58 1.23 -7.76 6.69
N ALA A 59 1.49 -7.88 5.37
CA ALA A 59 0.45 -7.74 4.36
C ALA A 59 -0.42 -9.01 4.27
N LYS A 60 0.19 -10.19 4.36
CA LYS A 60 -0.55 -11.47 4.43
C LYS A 60 -1.54 -11.46 5.60
N LYS A 61 -1.04 -11.12 6.82
CA LYS A 61 -1.90 -11.07 8.01
C LYS A 61 -3.03 -10.05 7.86
N THR A 62 -2.75 -8.87 7.28
CA THR A 62 -3.78 -7.87 6.97
C THR A 62 -4.83 -8.44 6.01
N THR A 63 -4.41 -9.13 4.95
CA THR A 63 -5.31 -9.74 3.97
C THR A 63 -6.19 -10.80 4.61
N GLU A 64 -5.61 -11.71 5.40
CA GLU A 64 -6.34 -12.74 6.13
C GLU A 64 -7.47 -12.15 6.98
N LEU A 65 -7.15 -11.11 7.78
CA LEU A 65 -8.12 -10.45 8.64
C LEU A 65 -9.26 -9.76 7.85
N ILE A 66 -8.95 -9.20 6.67
CA ILE A 66 -9.98 -8.60 5.80
C ILE A 66 -10.92 -9.68 5.24
N ILE A 67 -10.35 -10.78 4.72
CA ILE A 67 -11.16 -11.82 4.07
C ILE A 67 -11.97 -12.66 5.06
N GLU A 68 -11.60 -12.71 6.36
CA GLU A 68 -12.40 -13.32 7.41
C GLU A 68 -13.84 -12.77 7.46
N SER A 69 -14.04 -11.51 7.10
CA SER A 69 -15.34 -10.83 7.09
C SER A 69 -16.08 -10.95 5.75
N GLN A 70 -15.47 -11.53 4.72
CA GLN A 70 -16.11 -11.66 3.41
C GLN A 70 -17.20 -12.75 3.41
N LYS A 71 -18.34 -12.44 2.81
CA LYS A 71 -19.47 -13.36 2.70
C LYS A 71 -19.19 -14.57 1.79
N ASN A 72 -18.28 -14.39 0.83
CA ASN A 72 -17.90 -15.43 -0.12
C ASN A 72 -16.41 -15.80 0.06
N LYS A 73 -16.11 -17.08 -0.10
CA LYS A 73 -14.71 -17.52 -0.15
C LYS A 73 -14.06 -16.98 -1.41
N VAL A 74 -12.93 -16.31 -1.26
CA VAL A 74 -12.08 -15.83 -2.34
C VAL A 74 -10.66 -16.35 -2.13
N GLU A 75 -10.03 -16.80 -3.21
CA GLU A 75 -8.63 -17.23 -3.18
C GLU A 75 -7.70 -16.03 -3.20
N VAL A 76 -6.64 -16.08 -2.37
CA VAL A 76 -5.64 -15.02 -2.29
C VAL A 76 -4.42 -15.37 -3.11
N THR A 77 -4.08 -14.55 -4.09
CA THR A 77 -2.84 -14.65 -4.85
C THR A 77 -1.76 -13.78 -4.20
N TYR A 78 -0.72 -14.43 -3.64
CA TYR A 78 0.43 -13.72 -3.08
C TYR A 78 1.46 -13.39 -4.16
N THR A 79 1.88 -12.12 -4.21
CA THR A 79 2.77 -11.65 -5.27
C THR A 79 3.86 -10.68 -4.78
N LYS A 80 5.06 -10.81 -5.35
CA LYS A 80 6.15 -9.85 -5.13
C LYS A 80 5.88 -8.49 -5.77
N ALA A 81 4.95 -8.39 -6.72
CA ALA A 81 4.58 -7.14 -7.37
C ALA A 81 4.05 -6.10 -6.37
N LEU A 82 3.40 -6.54 -5.27
CA LEU A 82 2.85 -5.69 -4.23
C LEU A 82 3.78 -5.50 -3.02
N ARG A 83 5.01 -6.05 -3.00
CA ARG A 83 5.97 -5.80 -1.92
C ARG A 83 6.23 -4.31 -1.73
N GLU A 84 6.63 -3.94 -0.52
CA GLU A 84 7.12 -2.58 -0.24
C GLU A 84 8.35 -2.27 -1.12
N TRP A 85 8.67 -0.99 -1.23
CA TRP A 85 9.86 -0.49 -1.89
C TRP A 85 11.11 -1.15 -1.30
N ASN A 86 11.94 -1.75 -2.13
CA ASN A 86 13.24 -2.21 -1.68
C ASN A 86 14.13 -0.97 -1.41
N LEU A 87 14.35 -0.68 -0.13
CA LEU A 87 15.10 0.49 0.32
C LEU A 87 16.60 0.21 0.54
N GLY A 88 17.05 -1.02 0.24
CA GLY A 88 18.44 -1.41 0.31
C GLY A 88 19.05 -1.19 1.69
N LYS A 89 20.11 -0.39 1.79
CA LYS A 89 20.83 -0.10 3.05
C LYS A 89 20.00 0.68 4.08
N LEU A 90 18.88 1.27 3.68
CA LEU A 90 18.02 2.05 4.58
C LEU A 90 17.04 1.16 5.37
N GLU A 91 16.86 -0.11 4.97
CA GLU A 91 15.94 -1.02 5.64
C GLU A 91 16.38 -1.31 7.08
N GLY A 92 15.42 -1.34 8.02
CA GLY A 92 15.64 -1.53 9.45
C GLY A 92 16.12 -0.29 10.20
N GLN A 93 16.55 0.76 9.51
CA GLN A 93 17.05 1.98 10.14
C GLN A 93 15.91 2.84 10.69
N LYS A 94 16.16 3.53 11.82
CA LYS A 94 15.25 4.55 12.31
C LYS A 94 15.19 5.73 11.33
N ILE A 95 14.00 6.17 11.02
CA ILE A 95 13.76 7.30 10.11
C ILE A 95 14.47 8.56 10.61
N SER A 96 14.47 8.82 11.93
CA SER A 96 15.18 9.95 12.55
C SER A 96 16.68 9.91 12.29
N LEU A 97 17.30 8.72 12.39
CA LEU A 97 18.72 8.55 12.10
C LEU A 97 19.04 8.80 10.63
N VAL A 98 18.27 8.17 9.71
CA VAL A 98 18.46 8.38 8.28
C VAL A 98 18.24 9.84 7.90
N GLN A 99 17.24 10.50 8.50
CA GLN A 99 16.97 11.93 8.30
C GLN A 99 18.15 12.82 8.75
N SER A 100 18.83 12.47 9.85
CA SER A 100 19.97 13.24 10.33
C SER A 100 21.22 13.05 9.46
N ILE A 101 21.45 11.84 8.93
CA ILE A 101 22.62 11.52 8.10
C ILE A 101 22.42 11.94 6.64
N TYR A 102 21.21 11.73 6.10
CA TYR A 102 20.87 11.96 4.69
C TYR A 102 19.62 12.85 4.54
N PRO A 103 19.63 14.11 5.05
CA PRO A 103 18.42 14.94 5.10
C PRO A 103 17.85 15.25 3.70
N GLN A 104 18.70 15.48 2.72
CA GLN A 104 18.28 15.77 1.34
C GLN A 104 17.62 14.55 0.68
N GLU A 105 18.19 13.35 0.87
CA GLU A 105 17.66 12.11 0.29
C GLU A 105 16.34 11.71 0.96
N MET A 106 16.22 11.87 2.30
CA MET A 106 14.96 11.64 3.00
C MET A 106 13.89 12.65 2.61
N HIS A 107 14.27 13.91 2.39
CA HIS A 107 13.34 14.90 1.84
C HIS A 107 12.90 14.50 0.42
N ALA A 108 13.83 14.10 -0.44
CA ALA A 108 13.55 13.64 -1.79
C ALA A 108 12.62 12.41 -1.78
N PHE A 109 12.94 11.40 -0.97
CA PHE A 109 12.12 10.19 -0.84
C PHE A 109 10.69 10.47 -0.37
N ARG A 110 10.49 11.46 0.51
CA ARG A 110 9.18 11.80 1.04
C ARG A 110 8.37 12.74 0.15
N ASN A 111 9.02 13.65 -0.58
CA ASN A 111 8.34 14.76 -1.22
C ASN A 111 8.59 14.88 -2.73
N ASN A 112 9.71 14.36 -3.24
CA ASN A 112 10.06 14.51 -4.66
C ASN A 112 10.92 13.34 -5.14
N LEU A 113 10.25 12.24 -5.52
CA LEU A 113 10.92 11.01 -5.91
C LEU A 113 11.83 11.14 -7.14
N ALA A 114 11.62 12.16 -7.99
CA ALA A 114 12.52 12.42 -9.12
C ALA A 114 13.95 12.80 -8.68
N LYS A 115 14.10 13.29 -7.44
CA LYS A 115 15.40 13.67 -6.84
C LYS A 115 15.99 12.57 -5.95
N PHE A 116 15.25 11.49 -5.67
CA PHE A 116 15.76 10.41 -4.83
C PHE A 116 16.78 9.53 -5.56
N ARG A 117 18.02 9.50 -5.06
CA ARG A 117 19.13 8.74 -5.64
C ARG A 117 19.16 7.30 -5.11
N ALA A 118 18.21 6.48 -5.54
CA ALA A 118 18.04 5.10 -5.08
C ALA A 118 19.34 4.26 -5.17
N LYS A 119 20.15 4.46 -6.21
CA LYS A 119 21.42 3.73 -6.43
C LYS A 119 22.42 3.88 -5.28
N ASP A 120 22.47 5.03 -4.61
CA ASP A 120 23.41 5.29 -3.50
C ASP A 120 23.13 4.38 -2.30
N PHE A 121 21.91 3.89 -2.19
CA PHE A 121 21.45 2.99 -1.11
C PHE A 121 21.25 1.55 -1.58
N HIS A 122 21.57 1.20 -2.82
CA HIS A 122 21.19 -0.08 -3.44
C HIS A 122 19.68 -0.33 -3.36
N ALA A 123 18.89 0.74 -3.40
CA ALA A 123 17.44 0.70 -3.38
C ALA A 123 16.85 0.53 -4.79
N GLU A 124 15.60 0.08 -4.85
CA GLU A 124 14.83 -0.01 -6.08
C GLU A 124 14.56 1.40 -6.66
N SER A 125 14.58 1.54 -7.97
CA SER A 125 14.23 2.82 -8.60
C SER A 125 12.72 3.10 -8.52
N VAL A 126 12.35 4.39 -8.65
CA VAL A 126 10.93 4.80 -8.75
C VAL A 126 10.23 4.03 -9.87
N TYR A 127 10.88 3.97 -11.03
CA TYR A 127 10.35 3.27 -12.19
C TYR A 127 10.11 1.78 -11.91
N SER A 128 11.10 1.05 -11.38
CA SER A 128 10.92 -0.37 -11.06
C SER A 128 9.78 -0.62 -10.08
N THR A 129 9.69 0.21 -9.03
CA THR A 129 8.65 0.09 -8.00
C THR A 129 7.25 0.29 -8.58
N THR A 130 7.03 1.35 -9.36
CA THR A 130 5.71 1.65 -9.93
C THR A 130 5.33 0.69 -11.06
N GLN A 131 6.30 0.28 -11.89
CA GLN A 131 6.04 -0.60 -13.02
C GLN A 131 5.60 -2.00 -12.63
N ARG A 132 6.13 -2.59 -11.54
CA ARG A 132 5.70 -3.94 -11.13
C ARG A 132 4.23 -3.98 -10.70
N VAL A 133 3.68 -2.90 -10.11
CA VAL A 133 2.25 -2.77 -9.80
C VAL A 133 1.45 -2.52 -11.08
N ALA A 134 1.90 -1.63 -11.97
CA ALA A 134 1.24 -1.37 -13.23
C ALA A 134 1.16 -2.62 -14.11
N GLN A 135 2.23 -3.42 -14.16
CA GLN A 135 2.23 -4.69 -14.89
C GLN A 135 1.27 -5.70 -14.29
N LEU A 136 1.17 -5.82 -12.96
CA LEU A 136 0.18 -6.67 -12.31
C LEU A 136 -1.24 -6.25 -12.73
N ILE A 137 -1.56 -4.95 -12.72
CA ILE A 137 -2.89 -4.47 -13.11
C ILE A 137 -3.17 -4.73 -14.60
N LYS A 138 -2.17 -4.60 -15.47
CA LYS A 138 -2.33 -4.91 -16.90
C LYS A 138 -2.72 -6.37 -17.16
N THR A 139 -2.33 -7.31 -16.30
CA THR A 139 -2.75 -8.72 -16.45
C THR A 139 -4.26 -8.91 -16.23
N LEU A 140 -4.95 -7.91 -15.69
CA LEU A 140 -6.39 -7.94 -15.42
C LEU A 140 -7.24 -7.46 -16.61
N LYS A 141 -6.61 -6.94 -17.67
CA LYS A 141 -7.30 -6.29 -18.80
C LYS A 141 -8.39 -7.15 -19.45
N ASP A 142 -8.10 -8.45 -19.59
CA ASP A 142 -9.03 -9.40 -20.24
C ASP A 142 -9.84 -10.21 -19.20
N SER A 143 -9.89 -9.74 -17.95
CA SER A 143 -10.62 -10.36 -16.86
C SER A 143 -12.02 -9.76 -16.73
N ASP A 144 -13.02 -10.59 -16.44
CA ASP A 144 -14.39 -10.15 -16.14
C ASP A 144 -14.54 -9.62 -14.68
N ALA A 145 -13.45 -9.51 -13.94
CA ALA A 145 -13.46 -9.04 -12.55
C ALA A 145 -14.00 -7.60 -12.45
N LYS A 146 -14.93 -7.40 -11.52
CA LYS A 146 -15.53 -6.08 -11.24
C LYS A 146 -14.84 -5.38 -10.08
N ASN A 147 -14.49 -6.13 -9.04
CA ASN A 147 -13.80 -5.60 -7.85
C ASN A 147 -12.57 -6.45 -7.52
N VAL A 148 -11.44 -5.80 -7.42
CA VAL A 148 -10.14 -6.42 -7.13
C VAL A 148 -9.56 -5.80 -5.88
N LEU A 149 -9.22 -6.63 -4.88
CA LEU A 149 -8.52 -6.20 -3.68
C LEU A 149 -7.00 -6.36 -3.87
N LEU A 150 -6.24 -5.31 -3.56
CA LEU A 150 -4.78 -5.29 -3.64
C LEU A 150 -4.20 -4.82 -2.30
N VAL A 151 -3.64 -5.74 -1.52
CA VAL A 151 -3.06 -5.42 -0.21
C VAL A 151 -1.55 -5.28 -0.31
N GLY A 152 -1.03 -4.12 0.09
CA GLY A 152 0.39 -3.80 -0.04
C GLY A 152 0.89 -2.83 1.03
N HIS A 153 1.75 -1.89 0.63
CA HIS A 153 2.56 -1.11 1.56
C HIS A 153 2.54 0.39 1.25
N GLY A 154 2.93 1.20 2.23
CA GLY A 154 2.74 2.63 2.19
C GLY A 154 3.50 3.34 1.08
N ALA A 155 4.82 3.13 0.96
CA ALA A 155 5.62 3.87 -0.01
C ALA A 155 5.36 3.41 -1.45
N ASN A 156 5.29 2.08 -1.66
CA ASN A 156 5.00 1.52 -2.96
C ASN A 156 3.60 1.92 -3.45
N LEU A 157 2.55 1.64 -2.68
CA LEU A 157 1.18 1.92 -3.13
C LEU A 157 0.95 3.41 -3.36
N THR A 158 1.47 4.30 -2.49
CA THR A 158 1.36 5.76 -2.72
C THR A 158 1.95 6.16 -4.06
N ALA A 159 3.17 5.71 -4.36
CA ALA A 159 3.83 6.05 -5.61
C ALA A 159 3.13 5.40 -6.82
N SER A 160 2.77 4.13 -6.72
CA SER A 160 2.15 3.38 -7.81
C SER A 160 0.76 3.90 -8.17
N ILE A 161 -0.11 4.15 -7.18
CA ILE A 161 -1.46 4.67 -7.42
C ILE A 161 -1.39 6.04 -8.12
N ARG A 162 -0.51 6.94 -7.66
CA ARG A 162 -0.37 8.24 -8.31
C ARG A 162 0.27 8.15 -9.69
N SER A 163 1.21 7.23 -9.89
CA SER A 163 1.76 6.94 -11.22
C SER A 163 0.66 6.45 -12.20
N LEU A 164 -0.25 5.58 -11.75
CA LEU A 164 -1.42 5.13 -12.52
C LEU A 164 -2.37 6.30 -12.86
N LEU A 165 -2.48 7.29 -11.98
CA LEU A 165 -3.24 8.53 -12.21
C LEU A 165 -2.51 9.54 -13.11
N GLY A 166 -1.33 9.22 -13.64
CA GLY A 166 -0.57 10.07 -14.56
C GLY A 166 0.30 11.14 -13.90
N PHE A 167 0.53 11.07 -12.58
CA PHE A 167 1.42 12.02 -11.92
C PHE A 167 2.89 11.74 -12.25
N GLU A 168 3.63 12.81 -12.49
CA GLU A 168 5.08 12.75 -12.71
C GLU A 168 5.84 12.30 -11.45
N PRO A 169 7.03 11.68 -11.58
CA PRO A 169 7.79 11.15 -10.45
C PRO A 169 8.03 12.15 -9.31
N GLY A 170 8.18 13.43 -9.63
CA GLY A 170 8.34 14.50 -8.64
C GLY A 170 7.12 14.73 -7.74
N LEU A 171 5.94 14.33 -8.18
CA LEU A 171 4.66 14.61 -7.52
C LEU A 171 4.07 13.39 -6.80
N LEU A 172 4.64 12.19 -7.01
CA LEU A 172 4.06 10.92 -6.53
C LEU A 172 3.86 10.86 -5.00
N ARG A 173 4.63 11.60 -4.21
CA ARG A 173 4.52 11.62 -2.75
C ARG A 173 4.31 13.01 -2.14
N GLN A 174 4.18 14.06 -2.97
CA GLN A 174 4.11 15.45 -2.53
C GLN A 174 2.94 15.73 -1.56
N ALA A 175 1.79 15.10 -1.75
CA ALA A 175 0.62 15.27 -0.89
C ALA A 175 0.51 14.18 0.20
N GLY A 176 1.63 13.69 0.71
CA GLY A 176 1.68 12.66 1.76
C GLY A 176 1.53 11.23 1.24
N GLY A 177 1.49 10.29 2.17
CA GLY A 177 1.35 8.85 1.92
C GLY A 177 -0.04 8.32 2.30
N LEU A 178 -0.16 7.00 2.27
CA LEU A 178 -1.33 6.27 2.75
C LEU A 178 -1.17 5.95 4.25
N ASP A 179 -2.23 6.04 5.02
CA ASP A 179 -2.28 5.60 6.42
C ASP A 179 -2.35 4.07 6.51
N ASN A 180 -1.91 3.50 7.64
CA ASN A 180 -2.06 2.08 7.88
C ASN A 180 -3.54 1.68 7.88
N ALA A 181 -3.84 0.54 7.29
CA ALA A 181 -5.19 0.01 7.09
C ALA A 181 -6.14 0.93 6.30
N SER A 182 -5.66 1.98 5.64
CA SER A 182 -6.48 2.80 4.74
C SER A 182 -6.83 2.07 3.44
N VAL A 183 -7.94 2.45 2.83
CA VAL A 183 -8.35 2.00 1.50
C VAL A 183 -8.39 3.15 0.50
N THR A 184 -7.79 2.92 -0.68
CA THR A 184 -7.85 3.82 -1.83
C THR A 184 -8.51 3.09 -2.99
N ILE A 185 -9.46 3.73 -3.66
CA ILE A 185 -10.24 3.10 -4.74
C ILE A 185 -10.00 3.83 -6.04
N LEU A 186 -9.50 3.10 -7.03
CA LEU A 186 -9.47 3.52 -8.43
C LEU A 186 -10.53 2.77 -9.24
N GLU A 187 -11.01 3.40 -10.29
CA GLU A 187 -11.86 2.79 -11.30
C GLU A 187 -11.21 2.88 -12.67
N THR A 188 -11.31 1.82 -13.45
CA THR A 188 -10.78 1.72 -14.80
C THR A 188 -11.68 0.84 -15.69
N GLU A 189 -11.71 1.12 -16.99
CA GLU A 189 -12.39 0.30 -18.00
C GLU A 189 -11.39 -0.52 -18.83
N ASP A 190 -10.15 -0.07 -18.92
CA ASP A 190 -9.13 -0.61 -19.84
C ASP A 190 -7.79 -1.01 -19.16
N CYS A 191 -7.68 -0.85 -17.83
CA CYS A 191 -6.43 -1.03 -17.07
C CYS A 191 -5.27 -0.11 -17.52
N GLU A 192 -5.58 0.97 -18.21
CA GLU A 192 -4.61 1.97 -18.70
C GLU A 192 -4.98 3.39 -18.22
N HIS A 193 -6.28 3.71 -18.18
CA HIS A 193 -6.80 4.99 -17.69
C HIS A 193 -7.54 4.79 -16.38
N PHE A 194 -7.22 5.60 -15.38
CA PHE A 194 -7.73 5.43 -14.03
C PHE A 194 -8.39 6.70 -13.50
N THR A 195 -9.51 6.51 -12.82
CA THR A 195 -10.22 7.57 -12.09
C THR A 195 -10.14 7.32 -10.60
N LEU A 196 -9.73 8.31 -9.83
CA LEU A 196 -9.73 8.25 -8.37
C LEU A 196 -11.16 8.38 -7.84
N LYS A 197 -11.64 7.37 -7.13
CA LYS A 197 -12.95 7.38 -6.45
C LYS A 197 -12.82 7.70 -4.98
N ARG A 198 -11.75 7.23 -4.34
CA ARG A 198 -11.50 7.46 -2.91
C ARG A 198 -10.00 7.40 -2.64
N TRP A 199 -9.49 8.32 -1.84
CA TRP A 199 -8.09 8.38 -1.45
C TRP A 199 -7.94 8.21 0.06
N ASN A 200 -7.10 7.25 0.48
CA ASN A 200 -6.64 7.10 1.86
C ASN A 200 -7.79 7.11 2.90
N ASP A 201 -8.85 6.38 2.63
CA ASP A 201 -10.04 6.36 3.47
C ASP A 201 -9.83 5.50 4.72
N THR A 202 -10.03 6.12 5.88
CA THR A 202 -10.02 5.52 7.22
C THR A 202 -11.31 5.81 7.99
N SER A 203 -12.37 6.26 7.30
CA SER A 203 -13.62 6.72 7.92
C SER A 203 -14.36 5.64 8.74
N TYR A 204 -14.04 4.37 8.52
CA TYR A 204 -14.56 3.25 9.29
C TYR A 204 -13.98 3.20 10.73
N MET A 205 -12.83 3.84 10.99
CA MET A 205 -12.22 3.93 12.32
C MET A 205 -12.91 4.96 13.23
N ASP A 206 -13.65 5.92 12.66
CA ASP A 206 -14.24 7.04 13.41
C ASP A 206 -15.58 6.69 14.10
N LYS A 207 -16.05 5.44 14.00
CA LYS A 207 -17.36 5.02 14.54
C LYS A 207 -17.39 4.91 16.06
N GLU A 208 -16.26 4.80 16.76
CA GLU A 208 -16.23 4.70 18.22
C GLU A 208 -16.54 6.02 18.96
N ASN A 209 -16.50 7.18 18.28
CA ASN A 209 -16.77 8.49 18.89
C ASN A 209 -18.19 9.02 18.66
N LYS A 210 -19.13 8.24 18.15
CA LYS A 210 -20.52 8.66 17.89
C LYS A 210 -21.57 8.02 18.83
N ILE A 211 -21.15 7.51 19.98
CA ILE A 211 -22.08 7.11 21.05
C ILE A 211 -21.82 8.08 22.22
N CYS A 212 -22.43 9.25 22.15
CA CYS A 212 -22.77 10.11 23.28
C CYS A 212 -24.21 10.57 23.07
#